data_505de641a4b39cfd1b5a54f2e0cf0882
#
_entry.id   505de641a4b39cfd1b5a54f2e0cf0882
#
_cell.length_a   1.000
_cell.length_b   1.000
_cell.length_c   1.000
_cell.angle_alpha   90.00
_cell.angle_beta   90.00
_cell.angle_gamma   90.00
#
_symmetry.space_group_name_H-M   'P 1'
#
loop_
_entity.id
_entity.type
_entity.pdbx_description
1 polymer ?
#
loop_
_entity_poly.entity_id
_entity_poly.type
_entity_poly.pdbx_seq_one_letter_code
_entity_poly.pdbx_strand_id
1 'polypeptide(L)'
;MSLQVEKLEKNMAKLTIEVSAEELEKAIEGAYQKNKNKISIPGFRKGKAPRKMIEQMYGKSVFYEDAANALIPDAYDKALEECEEQIVSSPKIDVTQLEAGKPFIFTAEAALKPEVTLGKYKGVKVDKIEVKVTDEEVDAEINRERESNARTINVEDRAVKDGDMTVIDFEGFVDGVAFEGGKGENHSLTIGSGSFIPGFEEGLIGAELNKETEVNVTFPEDYHAAELAGKPAVFKCTVKEIKEKQLPDLDDEFASEVSDFDTMAEYREDVQKKLTSKKEEEAKIAKEEAVLDAVIADAKMEIPDAMIETQQRQMLENFAQRIQAQGLTLEQYMQFTGLTAQTMMEQLKPEALKRIQSRLVLEAVAAAEKMEATEEDFEAEIKSIAESYQMEVDKVRELLGEQGAKQVKEDICVRKAADFIVDNAKEAKAAAKKTTKKEKAAEEKPEEA
;
A
#
# COMPACT_ATOMS: atom_id res chain seq x y z
N MET A 1 38.74 4.35 -15.11
CA MET A 1 37.42 4.95 -15.23
C MET A 1 37.57 6.44 -15.03
N SER A 2 36.81 7.28 -15.73
CA SER A 2 36.77 8.72 -15.45
C SER A 2 35.30 9.15 -15.28
N LEU A 3 35.07 10.07 -14.34
CA LEU A 3 33.77 10.63 -14.03
C LEU A 3 33.80 12.15 -14.27
N GLN A 4 32.79 12.66 -14.96
CA GLN A 4 32.51 14.10 -15.07
C GLN A 4 31.09 14.35 -14.60
N VAL A 5 30.91 15.30 -13.68
CA VAL A 5 29.60 15.66 -13.11
C VAL A 5 29.24 17.06 -13.57
N GLU A 6 28.11 17.18 -14.25
CA GLU A 6 27.54 18.45 -14.69
C GLU A 6 26.23 18.69 -13.96
N LYS A 7 26.11 19.77 -13.19
CA LYS A 7 24.86 20.16 -12.52
C LYS A 7 23.92 20.78 -13.54
N LEU A 8 22.71 20.27 -13.57
CA LEU A 8 21.61 20.75 -14.41
C LEU A 8 20.62 21.57 -13.56
N GLU A 9 19.66 22.19 -14.23
CA GLU A 9 18.55 22.87 -13.53
C GLU A 9 17.68 21.90 -12.75
N LYS A 10 16.90 22.42 -11.77
CA LYS A 10 15.95 21.67 -10.95
C LYS A 10 16.57 20.53 -10.15
N ASN A 11 17.72 20.76 -9.56
CA ASN A 11 18.45 19.76 -8.76
C ASN A 11 18.69 18.43 -9.50
N MET A 12 18.99 18.50 -10.77
CA MET A 12 19.42 17.37 -11.58
C MET A 12 20.94 17.42 -11.83
N ALA A 13 21.55 16.25 -12.04
CA ALA A 13 22.93 16.13 -12.49
C ALA A 13 23.04 15.14 -13.64
N LYS A 14 24.00 15.43 -14.52
CA LYS A 14 24.40 14.54 -15.59
C LYS A 14 25.82 14.05 -15.32
N LEU A 15 25.92 12.75 -15.08
CA LEU A 15 27.18 12.06 -14.89
C LEU A 15 27.61 11.48 -16.23
N THR A 16 28.76 11.86 -16.71
CA THR A 16 29.40 11.25 -17.88
C THR A 16 30.47 10.29 -17.38
N ILE A 17 30.25 9.01 -17.65
CA ILE A 17 31.09 7.92 -17.17
C ILE A 17 31.80 7.27 -18.35
N GLU A 18 33.13 7.23 -18.27
CA GLU A 18 33.99 6.63 -19.28
C GLU A 18 34.68 5.39 -18.73
N VAL A 19 34.40 4.25 -19.35
CA VAL A 19 35.00 2.96 -19.05
C VAL A 19 36.06 2.64 -20.07
N SER A 20 37.19 2.10 -19.66
CA SER A 20 38.31 1.84 -20.54
C SER A 20 37.99 0.84 -21.67
N ALA A 21 38.67 1.01 -22.83
CA ALA A 21 38.48 0.06 -23.94
C ALA A 21 38.84 -1.40 -23.57
N GLU A 22 39.76 -1.59 -22.61
CA GLU A 22 40.13 -2.92 -22.13
C GLU A 22 39.00 -3.58 -21.32
N GLU A 23 38.30 -2.81 -20.48
CA GLU A 23 37.16 -3.32 -19.71
C GLU A 23 35.98 -3.61 -20.64
N LEU A 24 35.72 -2.74 -21.64
CA LEU A 24 34.72 -3.02 -22.66
C LEU A 24 35.02 -4.33 -23.42
N GLU A 25 36.28 -4.55 -23.83
CA GLU A 25 36.66 -5.75 -24.56
C GLU A 25 36.47 -7.03 -23.72
N LYS A 26 36.77 -6.97 -22.40
CA LYS A 26 36.49 -8.05 -21.46
C LYS A 26 34.99 -8.33 -21.34
N ALA A 27 34.16 -7.29 -21.29
CA ALA A 27 32.71 -7.44 -21.20
C ALA A 27 32.13 -8.01 -22.50
N ILE A 28 32.62 -7.60 -23.67
CA ILE A 28 32.20 -8.18 -24.96
C ILE A 28 32.59 -9.66 -25.03
N GLU A 29 33.79 -10.03 -24.55
CA GLU A 29 34.19 -11.45 -24.47
C GLU A 29 33.27 -12.23 -23.49
N GLY A 30 32.90 -11.63 -22.34
CA GLY A 30 31.94 -12.19 -21.40
C GLY A 30 30.57 -12.43 -22.03
N ALA A 31 30.05 -11.43 -22.76
CA ALA A 31 28.79 -11.49 -23.51
C ALA A 31 28.82 -12.60 -24.58
N TYR A 32 29.93 -12.72 -25.32
CA TYR A 32 30.13 -13.84 -26.24
C TYR A 32 30.08 -15.18 -25.52
N GLN A 33 30.81 -15.39 -24.42
CA GLN A 33 30.83 -16.64 -23.67
C GLN A 33 29.42 -17.03 -23.17
N LYS A 34 28.65 -16.08 -22.70
CA LYS A 34 27.24 -16.25 -22.22
C LYS A 34 26.30 -16.65 -23.37
N ASN A 35 26.47 -16.04 -24.55
CA ASN A 35 25.52 -16.20 -25.68
C ASN A 35 25.94 -17.19 -26.75
N LYS A 36 27.22 -17.62 -26.84
CA LYS A 36 27.70 -18.53 -27.87
C LYS A 36 26.90 -19.82 -28.01
N ASN A 37 26.30 -20.30 -26.93
CA ASN A 37 25.47 -21.50 -26.92
C ASN A 37 24.04 -21.25 -27.44
N LYS A 38 23.61 -19.98 -27.59
CA LYS A 38 22.31 -19.62 -28.16
C LYS A 38 22.37 -19.34 -29.65
N ILE A 39 23.58 -19.02 -30.15
CA ILE A 39 23.80 -18.62 -31.54
C ILE A 39 24.19 -19.85 -32.38
N SER A 40 23.54 -20.01 -33.53
CA SER A 40 23.84 -21.07 -34.48
C SER A 40 24.45 -20.48 -35.74
N ILE A 41 25.61 -21.00 -36.15
CA ILE A 41 26.32 -20.59 -37.38
C ILE A 41 26.48 -21.79 -38.30
N PRO A 42 26.12 -21.66 -39.60
CA PRO A 42 26.39 -22.71 -40.57
C PRO A 42 27.86 -23.14 -40.60
N GLY A 43 28.13 -24.44 -40.54
CA GLY A 43 29.48 -24.98 -40.52
C GLY A 43 30.11 -25.15 -39.15
N PHE A 44 29.47 -24.66 -38.08
CA PHE A 44 29.97 -24.83 -36.70
C PHE A 44 28.94 -25.53 -35.82
N ARG A 45 29.46 -26.42 -34.96
CA ARG A 45 28.64 -26.98 -33.90
C ARG A 45 28.23 -25.88 -32.92
N LYS A 46 26.98 -25.87 -32.48
CA LYS A 46 26.42 -24.92 -31.50
C LYS A 46 27.36 -24.71 -30.31
N GLY A 47 27.70 -23.47 -30.00
CA GLY A 47 28.61 -23.08 -28.92
C GLY A 47 30.11 -23.21 -29.25
N LYS A 48 30.50 -23.62 -30.48
CA LYS A 48 31.90 -23.76 -30.91
C LYS A 48 32.34 -22.78 -31.98
N ALA A 49 31.46 -21.91 -32.43
CA ALA A 49 31.76 -20.85 -33.40
C ALA A 49 32.65 -19.77 -32.72
N PRO A 50 33.82 -19.42 -33.29
CA PRO A 50 34.66 -18.33 -32.76
C PRO A 50 33.91 -16.98 -32.80
N ARG A 51 34.19 -16.09 -31.82
CA ARG A 51 33.57 -14.75 -31.74
C ARG A 51 33.66 -14.01 -33.06
N LYS A 52 34.82 -13.96 -33.71
CA LYS A 52 35.03 -13.27 -34.99
C LYS A 52 34.08 -13.75 -36.10
N MET A 53 33.73 -15.03 -36.12
CA MET A 53 32.82 -15.58 -37.12
C MET A 53 31.36 -15.14 -36.86
N ILE A 54 30.99 -15.05 -35.58
CA ILE A 54 29.69 -14.53 -35.17
C ILE A 54 29.57 -13.04 -35.56
N GLU A 55 30.59 -12.25 -35.22
CA GLU A 55 30.66 -10.82 -35.55
C GLU A 55 30.65 -10.55 -37.07
N GLN A 56 31.28 -11.42 -37.88
CA GLN A 56 31.21 -11.29 -39.35
C GLN A 56 29.81 -11.57 -39.91
N MET A 57 29.07 -12.48 -39.29
CA MET A 57 27.76 -12.90 -39.80
C MET A 57 26.62 -11.99 -39.28
N TYR A 58 26.66 -11.60 -38.01
CA TYR A 58 25.60 -10.86 -37.32
C TYR A 58 25.94 -9.38 -37.09
N GLY A 59 27.15 -8.97 -37.46
CA GLY A 59 27.66 -7.62 -37.22
C GLY A 59 28.51 -7.51 -35.95
N LYS A 60 29.41 -6.54 -35.92
CA LYS A 60 30.35 -6.30 -34.78
C LYS A 60 29.61 -5.95 -33.50
N SER A 61 28.41 -5.39 -33.60
CA SER A 61 27.60 -4.92 -32.47
C SER A 61 26.77 -6.03 -31.77
N VAL A 62 26.82 -7.25 -32.27
CA VAL A 62 25.98 -8.38 -31.78
C VAL A 62 26.07 -8.62 -30.26
N PHE A 63 27.21 -8.28 -29.64
CA PHE A 63 27.45 -8.48 -28.21
C PHE A 63 27.48 -7.17 -27.42
N TYR A 64 27.28 -6.03 -28.09
CA TYR A 64 27.44 -4.71 -27.43
C TYR A 64 26.39 -4.43 -26.37
N GLU A 65 25.13 -4.74 -26.66
CA GLU A 65 24.04 -4.55 -25.72
C GLU A 65 24.24 -5.38 -24.43
N ASP A 66 24.57 -6.65 -24.58
CA ASP A 66 24.85 -7.51 -23.43
C ASP A 66 26.09 -7.07 -22.64
N ALA A 67 27.12 -6.59 -23.34
CA ALA A 67 28.33 -6.06 -22.71
C ALA A 67 28.07 -4.75 -21.97
N ALA A 68 27.31 -3.82 -22.58
CA ALA A 68 26.92 -2.59 -21.94
C ALA A 68 26.05 -2.84 -20.69
N ASN A 69 25.02 -3.69 -20.81
CA ASN A 69 24.17 -4.05 -19.70
C ASN A 69 24.92 -4.72 -18.52
N ALA A 70 26.03 -5.41 -18.80
CA ALA A 70 26.89 -5.97 -17.77
C ALA A 70 27.83 -4.95 -17.13
N LEU A 71 28.28 -3.94 -17.88
CA LEU A 71 29.24 -2.93 -17.40
C LEU A 71 28.60 -1.75 -16.68
N ILE A 72 27.40 -1.34 -17.12
CA ILE A 72 26.74 -0.12 -16.62
C ILE A 72 26.55 -0.15 -15.09
N PRO A 73 26.00 -1.23 -14.47
CA PRO A 73 25.81 -1.25 -13.03
C PRO A 73 27.12 -1.05 -12.26
N ASP A 74 28.13 -1.86 -12.54
CA ASP A 74 29.41 -1.81 -11.83
C ASP A 74 30.14 -0.46 -12.03
N ALA A 75 30.03 0.12 -13.23
CA ALA A 75 30.65 1.41 -13.53
C ALA A 75 29.90 2.58 -12.88
N TYR A 76 28.56 2.49 -12.81
CA TYR A 76 27.74 3.47 -12.14
C TYR A 76 27.95 3.46 -10.62
N ASP A 77 27.99 2.29 -9.99
CA ASP A 77 28.24 2.14 -8.56
C ASP A 77 29.60 2.73 -8.16
N LYS A 78 30.65 2.46 -8.94
CA LYS A 78 31.96 3.09 -8.73
C LYS A 78 31.95 4.61 -8.94
N ALA A 79 31.16 5.07 -9.91
CA ALA A 79 31.01 6.51 -10.14
C ALA A 79 30.27 7.20 -8.98
N LEU A 80 29.31 6.53 -8.35
CA LEU A 80 28.64 7.02 -7.13
C LEU A 80 29.61 7.12 -5.94
N GLU A 81 30.52 6.17 -5.78
CA GLU A 81 31.55 6.21 -4.72
C GLU A 81 32.54 7.38 -4.89
N GLU A 82 32.85 7.74 -6.15
CA GLU A 82 33.73 8.87 -6.48
C GLU A 82 33.00 10.23 -6.51
N CYS A 83 31.66 10.22 -6.53
CA CYS A 83 30.82 11.41 -6.62
C CYS A 83 30.68 12.10 -5.26
N GLU A 84 31.02 13.40 -5.18
CA GLU A 84 30.84 14.19 -3.95
C GLU A 84 29.36 14.56 -3.70
N GLU A 85 28.51 14.50 -4.74
CA GLU A 85 27.11 14.88 -4.68
C GLU A 85 26.21 13.71 -4.26
N GLN A 86 25.20 13.97 -3.44
CA GLN A 86 24.23 12.96 -3.03
C GLN A 86 23.16 12.75 -4.11
N ILE A 87 23.22 11.60 -4.78
CA ILE A 87 22.22 11.19 -5.77
C ILE A 87 21.08 10.47 -5.07
N VAL A 88 19.83 10.88 -5.39
CA VAL A 88 18.61 10.44 -4.70
C VAL A 88 17.55 9.86 -5.63
N SER A 89 17.90 9.60 -6.89
CA SER A 89 16.98 8.95 -7.83
C SER A 89 17.69 7.88 -8.65
N SER A 90 16.90 6.97 -9.23
CA SER A 90 17.39 6.07 -10.26
C SER A 90 17.88 6.87 -11.48
N PRO A 91 19.03 6.50 -12.08
CA PRO A 91 19.56 7.23 -13.23
C PRO A 91 18.76 6.92 -14.50
N LYS A 92 18.62 7.95 -15.35
CA LYS A 92 18.27 7.74 -16.75
C LYS A 92 19.56 7.60 -17.55
N ILE A 93 19.81 6.40 -18.06
CA ILE A 93 21.04 6.07 -18.75
C ILE A 93 20.87 6.26 -20.26
N ASP A 94 21.86 6.93 -20.88
CA ASP A 94 21.98 7.06 -22.32
C ASP A 94 23.40 6.72 -22.76
N VAL A 95 23.53 5.88 -23.80
CA VAL A 95 24.83 5.40 -24.30
C VAL A 95 25.29 6.30 -25.40
N THR A 96 26.38 7.04 -25.12
CA THR A 96 26.96 8.01 -26.07
C THR A 96 27.96 7.35 -27.01
N GLN A 97 28.81 6.44 -26.54
CA GLN A 97 29.81 5.75 -27.33
C GLN A 97 29.98 4.30 -26.94
N LEU A 98 29.77 3.38 -27.93
CA LEU A 98 29.90 1.93 -27.73
C LEU A 98 30.52 1.30 -29.00
N GLU A 99 31.83 1.28 -29.05
CA GLU A 99 32.59 0.70 -30.17
C GLU A 99 33.81 -0.07 -29.67
N ALA A 100 34.05 -1.26 -30.22
CA ALA A 100 35.22 -2.05 -29.86
C ALA A 100 36.52 -1.31 -30.15
N GLY A 101 37.47 -1.28 -29.21
CA GLY A 101 38.75 -0.57 -29.30
C GLY A 101 38.68 0.90 -28.94
N LYS A 102 37.51 1.44 -28.62
CA LYS A 102 37.31 2.77 -28.04
C LYS A 102 36.79 2.65 -26.58
N PRO A 103 36.98 3.70 -25.78
CA PRO A 103 36.34 3.75 -24.48
C PRO A 103 34.81 3.65 -24.60
N PHE A 104 34.17 2.96 -23.65
CA PHE A 104 32.72 2.98 -23.52
C PHE A 104 32.30 4.20 -22.72
N ILE A 105 31.44 5.03 -23.30
CA ILE A 105 30.99 6.29 -22.69
C ILE A 105 29.46 6.23 -22.62
N PHE A 106 28.95 6.46 -21.44
CA PHE A 106 27.49 6.60 -21.21
C PHE A 106 27.25 7.77 -20.25
N THR A 107 26.06 8.32 -20.32
CA THR A 107 25.62 9.38 -19.43
C THR A 107 24.50 8.86 -18.55
N ALA A 108 24.50 9.27 -17.29
CA ALA A 108 23.45 8.97 -16.32
C ALA A 108 22.90 10.31 -15.80
N GLU A 109 21.63 10.58 -16.12
CA GLU A 109 20.93 11.74 -15.56
C GLU A 109 20.18 11.29 -14.31
N ALA A 110 20.47 11.94 -13.16
CA ALA A 110 19.89 11.62 -11.88
C ALA A 110 19.59 12.86 -11.05
N ALA A 111 18.66 12.75 -10.10
CA ALA A 111 18.35 13.84 -9.18
C ALA A 111 19.38 13.91 -8.05
N LEU A 112 19.81 15.13 -7.77
CA LEU A 112 20.59 15.49 -6.59
C LEU A 112 19.64 15.71 -5.40
N LYS A 113 20.14 15.47 -4.19
CA LYS A 113 19.41 15.81 -2.97
C LYS A 113 19.12 17.30 -2.92
N PRO A 114 17.83 17.70 -2.84
CA PRO A 114 17.48 19.12 -2.77
C PRO A 114 17.93 19.76 -1.47
N GLU A 115 18.38 21.03 -1.57
CA GLU A 115 18.58 21.85 -0.39
C GLU A 115 17.24 22.29 0.20
N VAL A 116 17.12 22.20 1.52
CA VAL A 116 15.92 22.61 2.26
C VAL A 116 16.20 23.88 3.03
N THR A 117 15.43 24.92 2.75
CA THR A 117 15.40 26.10 3.62
C THR A 117 14.31 25.92 4.64
N LEU A 118 14.72 25.66 5.89
CA LEU A 118 13.79 25.50 7.01
C LEU A 118 13.09 26.81 7.33
N GLY A 119 11.77 26.72 7.53
CA GLY A 119 10.97 27.77 8.13
C GLY A 119 10.97 27.64 9.67
N LYS A 120 9.82 27.92 10.29
CA LYS A 120 9.65 27.80 11.72
C LYS A 120 9.31 26.35 12.10
N TYR A 121 10.27 25.61 12.64
CA TYR A 121 10.10 24.23 13.08
C TYR A 121 10.02 24.06 14.62
N LYS A 122 10.32 25.12 15.43
CA LYS A 122 10.16 25.10 16.89
C LYS A 122 8.91 25.85 17.32
N GLY A 123 8.12 25.25 18.21
CA GLY A 123 6.92 25.87 18.74
C GLY A 123 5.80 26.04 17.72
N VAL A 124 5.70 25.10 16.78
CA VAL A 124 4.60 25.01 15.81
C VAL A 124 3.30 24.78 16.56
N LYS A 125 2.23 25.41 16.13
CA LYS A 125 0.90 25.28 16.75
C LYS A 125 0.10 24.24 16.02
N VAL A 126 -0.38 23.23 16.74
CA VAL A 126 -1.30 22.21 16.25
C VAL A 126 -2.53 22.14 17.13
N ASP A 127 -3.65 21.73 16.57
CA ASP A 127 -4.88 21.54 17.33
C ASP A 127 -4.72 20.38 18.31
N LYS A 128 -5.19 20.56 19.55
CA LYS A 128 -5.20 19.51 20.55
C LYS A 128 -6.21 18.44 20.16
N ILE A 129 -5.77 17.20 20.01
CA ILE A 129 -6.62 16.05 19.81
C ILE A 129 -7.06 15.52 21.17
N GLU A 130 -8.37 15.59 21.45
CA GLU A 130 -8.91 15.05 22.70
C GLU A 130 -9.18 13.56 22.56
N VAL A 131 -8.54 12.77 23.40
CA VAL A 131 -8.80 11.34 23.52
C VAL A 131 -9.90 11.14 24.55
N LYS A 132 -11.05 10.66 24.10
CA LYS A 132 -12.18 10.27 24.94
C LYS A 132 -12.75 8.97 24.44
N VAL A 133 -12.88 8.00 25.31
CA VAL A 133 -13.62 6.77 25.07
C VAL A 133 -14.96 6.89 25.74
N THR A 134 -16.04 6.75 24.99
CA THR A 134 -17.40 6.78 25.53
C THR A 134 -17.86 5.38 25.91
N ASP A 135 -18.81 5.30 26.82
CA ASP A 135 -19.41 3.99 27.19
C ASP A 135 -20.06 3.30 25.99
N GLU A 136 -20.60 4.08 25.05
CA GLU A 136 -21.19 3.59 23.81
C GLU A 136 -20.18 2.88 22.91
N GLU A 137 -18.93 3.39 22.85
CA GLU A 137 -17.85 2.75 22.07
C GLU A 137 -17.36 1.45 22.73
N VAL A 138 -17.33 1.42 24.06
CA VAL A 138 -17.02 0.20 24.82
C VAL A 138 -18.11 -0.84 24.60
N ASP A 139 -19.38 -0.44 24.68
CA ASP A 139 -20.52 -1.31 24.42
C ASP A 139 -20.54 -1.84 22.97
N ALA A 140 -20.17 -0.98 22.01
CA ALA A 140 -20.08 -1.37 20.61
C ALA A 140 -18.99 -2.44 20.38
N GLU A 141 -17.82 -2.29 21.01
CA GLU A 141 -16.75 -3.28 20.88
C GLU A 141 -17.10 -4.60 21.57
N ILE A 142 -17.71 -4.55 22.75
CA ILE A 142 -18.21 -5.75 23.44
C ILE A 142 -19.31 -6.44 22.61
N ASN A 143 -20.23 -5.69 22.00
CA ASN A 143 -21.25 -6.27 21.13
C ASN A 143 -20.66 -6.87 19.86
N ARG A 144 -19.62 -6.29 19.30
CA ARG A 144 -18.89 -6.85 18.15
C ARG A 144 -18.26 -8.20 18.49
N GLU A 145 -17.64 -8.31 19.67
CA GLU A 145 -17.09 -9.56 20.15
C GLU A 145 -18.21 -10.58 20.43
N ARG A 146 -19.32 -10.13 21.00
CA ARG A 146 -20.53 -10.92 21.20
C ARG A 146 -21.09 -11.48 19.89
N GLU A 147 -21.11 -10.67 18.85
CA GLU A 147 -21.55 -11.08 17.50
C GLU A 147 -20.62 -12.09 16.85
N SER A 148 -19.32 -11.98 17.05
CA SER A 148 -18.34 -12.93 16.52
C SER A 148 -18.41 -14.29 17.24
N ASN A 149 -18.83 -14.30 18.49
CA ASN A 149 -19.03 -15.51 19.29
C ASN A 149 -20.49 -16.04 19.28
N ALA A 150 -21.34 -15.52 18.40
CA ALA A 150 -22.70 -15.98 18.26
C ALA A 150 -22.78 -17.44 17.80
N ARG A 151 -23.63 -18.22 18.42
CA ARG A 151 -23.91 -19.61 18.06
C ARG A 151 -25.03 -19.67 17.03
N THR A 152 -24.88 -20.50 16.03
CA THR A 152 -25.94 -20.75 15.05
C THR A 152 -26.73 -21.96 15.41
N ILE A 153 -28.04 -21.81 15.64
CA ILE A 153 -28.94 -22.86 16.03
C ILE A 153 -29.91 -23.12 14.88
N ASN A 154 -30.14 -24.42 14.55
CA ASN A 154 -31.19 -24.81 13.60
C ASN A 154 -32.57 -24.64 14.22
N VAL A 155 -33.47 -24.04 13.47
CA VAL A 155 -34.85 -23.78 13.87
C VAL A 155 -35.78 -24.54 12.94
N GLU A 156 -36.56 -25.44 13.49
CA GLU A 156 -37.46 -26.30 12.72
C GLU A 156 -38.96 -26.04 13.03
N ASP A 157 -39.26 -25.31 14.10
CA ASP A 157 -40.57 -25.17 14.70
C ASP A 157 -41.29 -23.84 14.39
N ARG A 158 -40.64 -22.93 13.66
CA ARG A 158 -41.21 -21.65 13.31
C ARG A 158 -40.89 -21.23 11.87
N ALA A 159 -41.61 -20.24 11.38
CA ALA A 159 -41.34 -19.56 10.13
C ALA A 159 -40.14 -18.62 10.23
N VAL A 160 -39.61 -18.25 9.07
CA VAL A 160 -38.47 -17.31 8.88
C VAL A 160 -38.76 -15.95 9.51
N LYS A 161 -37.79 -15.41 10.23
CA LYS A 161 -37.78 -14.05 10.80
C LYS A 161 -36.66 -13.22 10.26
N ASP A 162 -36.76 -11.93 10.48
CA ASP A 162 -35.67 -11.01 10.22
C ASP A 162 -34.42 -11.33 11.06
N GLY A 163 -33.25 -11.31 10.47
CA GLY A 163 -31.96 -11.71 11.07
C GLY A 163 -31.64 -13.20 10.96
N ASP A 164 -32.57 -14.06 10.53
CA ASP A 164 -32.31 -15.50 10.36
C ASP A 164 -31.36 -15.76 9.19
N MET A 165 -30.47 -16.71 9.33
CA MET A 165 -29.70 -17.30 8.25
C MET A 165 -30.47 -18.45 7.64
N THR A 166 -30.81 -18.34 6.36
CA THR A 166 -31.62 -19.38 5.68
C THR A 166 -30.80 -20.03 4.57
N VAL A 167 -31.08 -21.28 4.29
CA VAL A 167 -30.65 -22.00 3.10
C VAL A 167 -31.85 -22.14 2.18
N ILE A 168 -31.81 -21.50 1.02
CA ILE A 168 -32.94 -21.42 0.10
C ILE A 168 -32.61 -22.02 -1.26
N ASP A 169 -33.61 -22.61 -1.90
CA ASP A 169 -33.64 -22.75 -3.34
C ASP A 169 -34.56 -21.67 -3.91
N PHE A 170 -34.19 -21.08 -5.00
CA PHE A 170 -35.03 -20.07 -5.65
C PHE A 170 -34.98 -20.20 -7.18
N GLU A 171 -36.08 -19.86 -7.84
CA GLU A 171 -36.18 -19.74 -9.28
C GLU A 171 -37.03 -18.51 -9.65
N GLY A 172 -36.41 -17.60 -10.40
CA GLY A 172 -37.02 -16.31 -10.77
C GLY A 172 -37.66 -16.35 -12.16
N PHE A 173 -38.81 -15.71 -12.28
CA PHE A 173 -39.60 -15.59 -13.48
C PHE A 173 -39.93 -14.12 -13.77
N VAL A 174 -39.74 -13.70 -15.01
CA VAL A 174 -40.21 -12.40 -15.53
C VAL A 174 -41.21 -12.69 -16.63
N ASP A 175 -42.41 -12.11 -16.53
CA ASP A 175 -43.52 -12.39 -17.45
C ASP A 175 -43.84 -13.90 -17.62
N GLY A 176 -43.62 -14.67 -16.56
CA GLY A 176 -43.86 -16.13 -16.53
C GLY A 176 -42.76 -16.97 -17.18
N VAL A 177 -41.66 -16.38 -17.61
CA VAL A 177 -40.51 -17.06 -18.23
C VAL A 177 -39.31 -17.01 -17.27
N ALA A 178 -38.70 -18.17 -17.03
CA ALA A 178 -37.47 -18.22 -16.22
C ALA A 178 -36.33 -17.51 -16.96
N PHE A 179 -35.52 -16.74 -16.24
CA PHE A 179 -34.39 -15.99 -16.81
C PHE A 179 -33.04 -16.56 -16.35
N GLU A 180 -32.02 -16.35 -17.15
CA GLU A 180 -30.67 -16.82 -16.88
C GLU A 180 -30.09 -16.09 -15.66
N GLY A 181 -29.51 -16.87 -14.69
CA GLY A 181 -29.04 -16.34 -13.42
C GLY A 181 -30.13 -16.19 -12.34
N GLY A 182 -31.42 -16.44 -12.66
CA GLY A 182 -32.53 -16.38 -11.72
C GLY A 182 -32.72 -17.62 -10.86
N LYS A 183 -31.92 -18.70 -11.04
CA LYS A 183 -32.03 -19.95 -10.29
C LYS A 183 -30.81 -20.19 -9.39
N GLY A 184 -31.06 -20.54 -8.14
CA GLY A 184 -30.04 -20.98 -7.18
C GLY A 184 -30.54 -22.12 -6.32
N GLU A 185 -29.66 -23.06 -6.01
CA GLU A 185 -29.94 -24.19 -5.11
C GLU A 185 -28.99 -24.15 -3.91
N ASN A 186 -29.51 -24.44 -2.71
CA ASN A 186 -28.78 -24.41 -1.44
C ASN A 186 -28.02 -23.07 -1.20
N HIS A 187 -28.65 -21.97 -1.56
CA HIS A 187 -28.06 -20.66 -1.37
C HIS A 187 -28.23 -20.18 0.08
N SER A 188 -27.12 -19.79 0.73
CA SER A 188 -27.17 -19.25 2.09
C SER A 188 -27.49 -17.76 2.02
N LEU A 189 -28.55 -17.35 2.71
CA LEU A 189 -29.04 -15.97 2.76
C LEU A 189 -29.37 -15.55 4.19
N THR A 190 -28.82 -14.42 4.62
CA THR A 190 -29.23 -13.79 5.88
C THR A 190 -30.34 -12.80 5.59
N ILE A 191 -31.49 -12.99 6.22
CA ILE A 191 -32.66 -12.12 6.03
C ILE A 191 -32.38 -10.74 6.67
N GLY A 192 -32.58 -9.66 5.92
CA GLY A 192 -32.27 -8.30 6.34
C GLY A 192 -30.83 -7.84 6.01
N SER A 193 -30.04 -8.68 5.34
CA SER A 193 -28.67 -8.33 4.94
C SER A 193 -28.58 -7.34 3.78
N GLY A 194 -29.63 -7.21 2.99
CA GLY A 194 -29.64 -6.41 1.75
C GLY A 194 -28.77 -6.99 0.64
N SER A 195 -28.42 -8.27 0.69
CA SER A 195 -27.59 -8.97 -0.31
C SER A 195 -28.35 -9.27 -1.60
N PHE A 196 -29.67 -9.31 -1.52
CA PHE A 196 -30.58 -9.52 -2.67
C PHE A 196 -31.28 -8.24 -3.09
N ILE A 197 -32.02 -8.31 -4.20
CA ILE A 197 -32.81 -7.16 -4.66
C ILE A 197 -33.84 -6.74 -3.63
N PRO A 198 -34.13 -5.42 -3.49
CA PRO A 198 -35.10 -4.91 -2.51
C PRO A 198 -36.45 -5.63 -2.57
N GLY A 199 -36.99 -5.99 -1.42
CA GLY A 199 -38.26 -6.69 -1.28
C GLY A 199 -38.14 -8.23 -1.31
N PHE A 200 -36.99 -8.78 -1.71
CA PHE A 200 -36.81 -10.23 -1.77
C PHE A 200 -36.69 -10.85 -0.37
N GLU A 201 -35.84 -10.29 0.46
CA GLU A 201 -35.58 -10.79 1.81
C GLU A 201 -36.82 -10.58 2.71
N GLU A 202 -37.47 -9.40 2.58
CA GLU A 202 -38.71 -9.10 3.30
C GLU A 202 -39.85 -10.05 2.88
N GLY A 203 -39.90 -10.44 1.59
CA GLY A 203 -40.89 -11.37 1.07
C GLY A 203 -40.72 -12.83 1.59
N LEU A 204 -39.56 -13.16 2.12
CA LEU A 204 -39.29 -14.47 2.75
C LEU A 204 -39.63 -14.48 4.24
N ILE A 205 -39.85 -13.34 4.88
CA ILE A 205 -40.28 -13.29 6.28
C ILE A 205 -41.66 -13.96 6.40
N GLY A 206 -41.77 -14.96 7.28
CA GLY A 206 -42.96 -15.73 7.46
C GLY A 206 -43.04 -16.97 6.55
N ALA A 207 -42.06 -17.24 5.70
CA ALA A 207 -41.98 -18.47 4.92
C ALA A 207 -41.76 -19.68 5.84
N GLU A 208 -42.46 -20.76 5.56
CA GLU A 208 -42.34 -22.01 6.34
C GLU A 208 -41.28 -22.93 5.73
N LEU A 209 -40.66 -23.72 6.58
CA LEU A 209 -39.65 -24.71 6.19
C LEU A 209 -40.22 -25.73 5.20
N ASN A 210 -39.45 -25.99 4.11
CA ASN A 210 -39.78 -26.95 3.05
C ASN A 210 -41.11 -26.66 2.31
N LYS A 211 -41.62 -25.43 2.36
CA LYS A 211 -42.77 -25.02 1.56
C LYS A 211 -42.33 -23.99 0.51
N GLU A 212 -42.93 -24.13 -0.70
CA GLU A 212 -42.77 -23.18 -1.75
C GLU A 212 -43.47 -21.86 -1.40
N THR A 213 -42.78 -20.76 -1.43
CA THR A 213 -43.26 -19.40 -1.18
C THR A 213 -42.97 -18.53 -2.43
N GLU A 214 -44.00 -17.83 -2.88
CA GLU A 214 -43.83 -16.89 -4.01
C GLU A 214 -43.49 -15.49 -3.47
N VAL A 215 -42.34 -14.96 -3.89
CA VAL A 215 -41.86 -13.63 -3.54
C VAL A 215 -41.95 -12.73 -4.76
N ASN A 216 -42.75 -11.66 -4.68
CA ASN A 216 -42.96 -10.70 -5.74
C ASN A 216 -42.08 -9.48 -5.52
N VAL A 217 -41.19 -9.17 -6.47
CA VAL A 217 -40.24 -8.07 -6.38
C VAL A 217 -40.17 -7.32 -7.71
N THR A 218 -39.61 -6.11 -7.67
CA THR A 218 -39.31 -5.34 -8.86
C THR A 218 -37.81 -5.07 -8.92
N PHE A 219 -37.16 -5.38 -10.03
CA PHE A 219 -35.77 -5.05 -10.19
C PHE A 219 -35.52 -3.56 -10.17
N PRO A 220 -34.45 -3.05 -9.52
CA PRO A 220 -34.05 -1.65 -9.59
C PRO A 220 -33.84 -1.18 -11.02
N GLU A 221 -34.04 0.11 -11.28
CA GLU A 221 -33.85 0.69 -12.63
C GLU A 221 -32.38 0.71 -13.08
N ASP A 222 -31.45 0.70 -12.12
CA ASP A 222 -30.00 0.67 -12.31
C ASP A 222 -29.41 -0.75 -12.22
N TYR A 223 -30.24 -1.79 -12.33
CA TYR A 223 -29.76 -3.16 -12.26
C TYR A 223 -28.81 -3.47 -13.42
N HIS A 224 -27.70 -4.18 -13.12
CA HIS A 224 -26.62 -4.47 -14.06
C HIS A 224 -27.06 -5.19 -15.34
N ALA A 225 -28.13 -5.99 -15.30
CA ALA A 225 -28.72 -6.62 -16.47
C ALA A 225 -29.86 -5.74 -17.04
N ALA A 226 -29.56 -4.99 -18.09
CA ALA A 226 -30.51 -4.04 -18.71
C ALA A 226 -31.84 -4.68 -19.15
N GLU A 227 -31.85 -5.98 -19.40
CA GLU A 227 -33.05 -6.75 -19.79
C GLU A 227 -34.02 -6.96 -18.62
N LEU A 228 -33.53 -6.88 -17.40
CA LEU A 228 -34.30 -7.10 -16.16
C LEU A 228 -34.64 -5.79 -15.44
N ALA A 229 -33.90 -4.71 -15.70
CA ALA A 229 -34.04 -3.42 -15.02
C ALA A 229 -35.50 -2.92 -15.07
N GLY A 230 -36.03 -2.54 -13.89
CA GLY A 230 -37.39 -2.01 -13.73
C GLY A 230 -38.54 -3.02 -13.94
N LYS A 231 -38.25 -4.29 -14.23
CA LYS A 231 -39.29 -5.30 -14.48
C LYS A 231 -39.75 -5.97 -13.21
N PRO A 232 -41.03 -6.29 -13.08
CA PRO A 232 -41.56 -7.14 -12.02
C PRO A 232 -41.15 -8.58 -12.23
N ALA A 233 -40.73 -9.24 -11.17
CA ALA A 233 -40.35 -10.64 -11.16
C ALA A 233 -41.03 -11.40 -10.02
N VAL A 234 -41.29 -12.67 -10.25
CA VAL A 234 -41.83 -13.61 -9.25
C VAL A 234 -40.78 -14.66 -8.98
N PHE A 235 -40.34 -14.77 -7.74
CA PHE A 235 -39.43 -15.81 -7.32
C PHE A 235 -40.19 -16.89 -6.57
N LYS A 236 -40.01 -18.13 -7.01
CA LYS A 236 -40.44 -19.30 -6.27
C LYS A 236 -39.33 -19.79 -5.38
N CYS A 237 -39.51 -19.62 -4.08
CA CYS A 237 -38.48 -19.90 -3.08
C CYS A 237 -38.88 -21.04 -2.20
N THR A 238 -37.97 -21.94 -1.88
CA THR A 238 -38.16 -23.00 -0.89
C THR A 238 -37.09 -22.87 0.18
N VAL A 239 -37.48 -22.62 1.40
CA VAL A 239 -36.58 -22.54 2.56
C VAL A 239 -36.29 -23.96 3.04
N LYS A 240 -35.03 -24.41 2.93
CA LYS A 240 -34.56 -25.74 3.37
C LYS A 240 -34.11 -25.79 4.81
N GLU A 241 -33.43 -24.72 5.23
CA GLU A 241 -32.93 -24.62 6.61
C GLU A 241 -33.15 -23.19 7.10
N ILE A 242 -33.52 -23.09 8.37
CA ILE A 242 -33.55 -21.81 9.09
C ILE A 242 -32.59 -21.95 10.24
N LYS A 243 -31.66 -21.01 10.33
CA LYS A 243 -30.67 -20.93 11.40
C LYS A 243 -30.78 -19.56 12.08
N GLU A 244 -30.99 -19.61 13.39
CA GLU A 244 -31.02 -18.40 14.22
C GLU A 244 -29.63 -18.12 14.78
N LYS A 245 -29.18 -16.89 14.65
CA LYS A 245 -27.96 -16.42 15.29
C LYS A 245 -28.27 -16.08 16.74
N GLN A 246 -27.95 -16.99 17.66
CA GLN A 246 -28.12 -16.75 19.08
C GLN A 246 -26.88 -16.06 19.64
N LEU A 247 -27.06 -14.82 20.09
CA LEU A 247 -26.03 -14.06 20.78
C LEU A 247 -25.90 -14.55 22.21
N PRO A 248 -24.68 -14.79 22.74
CA PRO A 248 -24.50 -15.13 24.16
C PRO A 248 -24.96 -13.96 25.04
N ASP A 249 -25.40 -14.28 26.26
CA ASP A 249 -25.71 -13.24 27.24
C ASP A 249 -24.44 -12.52 27.68
N LEU A 250 -24.56 -11.21 28.02
CA LEU A 250 -23.45 -10.43 28.51
C LEU A 250 -23.30 -10.58 30.02
N ASP A 251 -22.78 -11.73 30.41
CA ASP A 251 -22.57 -12.12 31.81
C ASP A 251 -21.11 -12.55 32.08
N ASP A 252 -20.81 -12.96 33.27
CA ASP A 252 -19.44 -13.34 33.67
C ASP A 252 -18.96 -14.61 32.93
N GLU A 253 -19.89 -15.49 32.48
CA GLU A 253 -19.57 -16.67 31.68
C GLU A 253 -19.06 -16.23 30.30
N PHE A 254 -19.70 -15.25 29.66
CA PHE A 254 -19.24 -14.66 28.42
C PHE A 254 -17.86 -14.01 28.58
N ALA A 255 -17.63 -13.25 29.66
CA ALA A 255 -16.32 -12.64 29.90
C ALA A 255 -15.20 -13.68 29.99
N SER A 256 -15.45 -14.80 30.68
CA SER A 256 -14.48 -15.90 30.80
C SER A 256 -14.28 -16.68 29.49
N GLU A 257 -15.29 -16.75 28.60
CA GLU A 257 -15.17 -17.43 27.31
C GLU A 257 -14.34 -16.62 26.30
N VAL A 258 -14.42 -15.28 26.33
CA VAL A 258 -13.80 -14.39 25.32
C VAL A 258 -12.52 -13.70 25.79
N SER A 259 -12.18 -13.83 27.06
CA SER A 259 -11.04 -13.14 27.65
C SER A 259 -10.43 -13.92 28.84
N ASP A 260 -9.34 -13.40 29.38
CA ASP A 260 -8.67 -13.94 30.58
C ASP A 260 -9.31 -13.42 31.90
N PHE A 261 -10.47 -12.77 31.84
CA PHE A 261 -11.14 -12.17 33.00
C PHE A 261 -12.33 -13.01 33.47
N ASP A 262 -12.54 -13.05 34.76
CA ASP A 262 -13.62 -13.86 35.38
C ASP A 262 -14.95 -13.10 35.46
N THR A 263 -14.95 -11.76 35.27
CA THR A 263 -16.15 -10.93 35.38
C THR A 263 -16.33 -9.97 34.22
N MET A 264 -17.60 -9.67 33.86
CA MET A 264 -17.91 -8.64 32.86
C MET A 264 -17.39 -7.25 33.23
N ALA A 265 -17.27 -6.92 34.51
CA ALA A 265 -16.76 -5.65 34.97
C ALA A 265 -15.27 -5.49 34.65
N GLU A 266 -14.47 -6.53 34.90
CA GLU A 266 -13.03 -6.54 34.58
C GLU A 266 -12.79 -6.55 33.06
N TYR A 267 -13.55 -7.34 32.32
CA TYR A 267 -13.50 -7.38 30.87
C TYR A 267 -13.83 -6.01 30.26
N ARG A 268 -14.90 -5.35 30.73
CA ARG A 268 -15.27 -4.00 30.31
C ARG A 268 -14.18 -2.96 30.59
N GLU A 269 -13.55 -3.04 31.75
CA GLU A 269 -12.41 -2.17 32.10
C GLU A 269 -11.21 -2.39 31.18
N ASP A 270 -10.92 -3.63 30.82
CA ASP A 270 -9.84 -3.97 29.89
C ASP A 270 -10.14 -3.48 28.46
N VAL A 271 -11.35 -3.70 27.95
CA VAL A 271 -11.79 -3.14 26.65
C VAL A 271 -11.66 -1.62 26.65
N GLN A 272 -12.08 -0.95 27.73
CA GLN A 272 -11.93 0.50 27.85
C GLN A 272 -10.46 0.93 27.85
N LYS A 273 -9.59 0.21 28.54
CA LYS A 273 -8.14 0.48 28.53
C LYS A 273 -7.54 0.28 27.15
N LYS A 274 -7.88 -0.80 26.47
CA LYS A 274 -7.41 -1.10 25.11
C LYS A 274 -7.87 -0.03 24.12
N LEU A 275 -9.14 0.37 24.16
CA LEU A 275 -9.66 1.45 23.31
C LEU A 275 -9.00 2.80 23.64
N THR A 276 -8.72 3.09 24.92
CA THR A 276 -8.03 4.30 25.35
C THR A 276 -6.60 4.32 24.81
N SER A 277 -5.82 3.26 25.03
CA SER A 277 -4.46 3.12 24.49
C SER A 277 -4.42 3.26 22.97
N LYS A 278 -5.36 2.61 22.26
CA LYS A 278 -5.46 2.71 20.81
C LYS A 278 -5.73 4.14 20.35
N LYS A 279 -6.68 4.82 20.96
CA LYS A 279 -6.99 6.22 20.65
C LYS A 279 -5.86 7.18 21.04
N GLU A 280 -5.13 6.92 22.12
CA GLU A 280 -3.94 7.68 22.50
C GLU A 280 -2.84 7.54 21.47
N GLU A 281 -2.62 6.33 20.98
CA GLU A 281 -1.65 6.08 19.89
C GLU A 281 -2.08 6.74 18.56
N GLU A 282 -3.34 6.60 18.17
CA GLU A 282 -3.90 7.29 17.00
C GLU A 282 -3.79 8.82 17.13
N ALA A 283 -4.08 9.38 18.32
CA ALA A 283 -3.95 10.80 18.58
C ALA A 283 -2.49 11.27 18.54
N LYS A 284 -1.55 10.43 19.03
CA LYS A 284 -0.11 10.70 18.96
C LYS A 284 0.34 10.75 17.50
N ILE A 285 0.00 9.75 16.70
CA ILE A 285 0.34 9.69 15.27
C ILE A 285 -0.26 10.91 14.52
N ALA A 286 -1.53 11.21 14.76
CA ALA A 286 -2.19 12.35 14.13
C ALA A 286 -1.58 13.70 14.55
N LYS A 287 -1.10 13.81 15.81
CA LYS A 287 -0.34 14.98 16.27
C LYS A 287 1.01 15.09 15.55
N GLU A 288 1.75 14.00 15.44
CA GLU A 288 3.02 13.93 14.74
C GLU A 288 2.86 14.35 13.27
N GLU A 289 1.84 13.82 12.59
CA GLU A 289 1.52 14.20 11.21
C GLU A 289 1.16 15.69 11.08
N ALA A 290 0.31 16.20 11.97
CA ALA A 290 -0.10 17.61 11.94
C ALA A 290 1.07 18.57 12.18
N VAL A 291 1.97 18.22 13.09
CA VAL A 291 3.20 19.00 13.36
C VAL A 291 4.11 18.98 12.13
N LEU A 292 4.33 17.82 11.57
CA LEU A 292 5.19 17.64 10.40
C LEU A 292 4.63 18.38 9.17
N ASP A 293 3.34 18.26 8.91
CA ASP A 293 2.65 18.98 7.82
C ASP A 293 2.80 20.51 7.98
N ALA A 294 2.70 21.02 9.20
CA ALA A 294 2.87 22.44 9.46
C ALA A 294 4.31 22.92 9.28
N VAL A 295 5.31 22.08 9.60
CA VAL A 295 6.73 22.37 9.36
C VAL A 295 7.05 22.32 7.86
N ILE A 296 6.51 21.33 7.14
CA ILE A 296 6.65 21.20 5.68
C ILE A 296 6.08 22.42 4.96
N ALA A 297 4.90 22.88 5.36
CA ALA A 297 4.23 24.04 4.77
C ALA A 297 5.04 25.34 4.89
N ASP A 298 5.87 25.47 5.92
CA ASP A 298 6.72 26.65 6.17
C ASP A 298 8.12 26.50 5.56
N ALA A 299 8.52 25.29 5.13
CA ALA A 299 9.78 25.00 4.50
C ALA A 299 9.76 25.27 2.97
N LYS A 300 10.91 25.59 2.41
CA LYS A 300 11.07 25.77 0.94
C LYS A 300 12.07 24.75 0.41
N MET A 301 11.63 24.02 -0.61
CA MET A 301 12.45 23.01 -1.29
C MET A 301 11.98 22.83 -2.73
N GLU A 302 12.88 22.51 -3.62
CA GLU A 302 12.57 22.19 -5.02
C GLU A 302 12.87 20.71 -5.27
N ILE A 303 11.80 19.89 -5.37
CA ILE A 303 11.91 18.44 -5.49
C ILE A 303 11.87 18.06 -6.97
N PRO A 304 12.91 17.38 -7.50
CA PRO A 304 12.93 16.87 -8.86
C PRO A 304 11.86 15.81 -9.12
N ASP A 305 11.25 15.83 -10.32
CA ASP A 305 10.29 14.79 -10.71
C ASP A 305 10.89 13.38 -10.67
N ALA A 306 12.17 13.23 -11.04
CA ALA A 306 12.87 11.94 -10.99
C ALA A 306 12.95 11.35 -9.57
N MET A 307 13.04 12.19 -8.53
CA MET A 307 12.99 11.74 -7.14
C MET A 307 11.58 11.25 -6.78
N ILE A 308 10.54 11.96 -7.25
CA ILE A 308 9.14 11.55 -7.03
C ILE A 308 8.86 10.21 -7.71
N GLU A 309 9.28 10.04 -8.98
CA GLU A 309 9.11 8.78 -9.71
C GLU A 309 9.84 7.61 -9.04
N THR A 310 11.04 7.85 -8.51
CA THR A 310 11.78 6.83 -7.76
C THR A 310 11.03 6.41 -6.50
N GLN A 311 10.50 7.37 -5.74
CA GLN A 311 9.72 7.09 -4.54
C GLN A 311 8.40 6.36 -4.87
N GLN A 312 7.71 6.76 -5.94
CA GLN A 312 6.49 6.08 -6.39
C GLN A 312 6.77 4.62 -6.77
N ARG A 313 7.87 4.34 -7.49
CA ARG A 313 8.28 2.96 -7.82
C ARG A 313 8.53 2.14 -6.56
N GLN A 314 9.28 2.68 -5.62
CA GLN A 314 9.56 1.98 -4.36
C GLN A 314 8.28 1.70 -3.57
N MET A 315 7.33 2.65 -3.53
CA MET A 315 6.04 2.43 -2.90
C MET A 315 5.22 1.35 -3.60
N LEU A 316 5.25 1.32 -4.94
CA LEU A 316 4.57 0.28 -5.73
C LEU A 316 5.20 -1.11 -5.52
N GLU A 317 6.53 -1.19 -5.44
CA GLU A 317 7.25 -2.42 -5.14
C GLU A 317 6.92 -2.93 -3.73
N ASN A 318 6.91 -2.05 -2.73
CA ASN A 318 6.50 -2.40 -1.36
C ASN A 318 5.04 -2.87 -1.30
N PHE A 319 4.16 -2.24 -2.07
CA PHE A 319 2.78 -2.67 -2.21
C PHE A 319 2.69 -4.07 -2.85
N ALA A 320 3.43 -4.30 -3.94
CA ALA A 320 3.48 -5.60 -4.61
C ALA A 320 3.97 -6.72 -3.69
N GLN A 321 5.01 -6.46 -2.89
CA GLN A 321 5.51 -7.42 -1.90
C GLN A 321 4.47 -7.74 -0.82
N ARG A 322 3.74 -6.73 -0.35
CA ARG A 322 2.70 -6.90 0.66
C ARG A 322 1.53 -7.75 0.16
N ILE A 323 1.03 -7.50 -1.07
CA ILE A 323 -0.03 -8.31 -1.64
C ILE A 323 0.45 -9.71 -2.01
N GLN A 324 1.72 -9.87 -2.39
CA GLN A 324 2.32 -11.18 -2.64
C GLN A 324 2.39 -12.03 -1.37
N ALA A 325 2.66 -11.44 -0.22
CA ALA A 325 2.58 -12.12 1.08
C ALA A 325 1.15 -12.60 1.42
N GLN A 326 0.13 -11.97 0.84
CA GLN A 326 -1.28 -12.38 0.94
C GLN A 326 -1.71 -13.38 -0.15
N GLY A 327 -0.78 -13.83 -1.00
CA GLY A 327 -1.02 -14.82 -2.05
C GLY A 327 -1.53 -14.25 -3.37
N LEU A 328 -1.53 -12.92 -3.56
CA LEU A 328 -1.94 -12.25 -4.78
C LEU A 328 -0.74 -11.63 -5.51
N THR A 329 -0.72 -11.72 -6.85
CA THR A 329 0.26 -10.96 -7.64
C THR A 329 -0.26 -9.57 -7.99
N LEU A 330 0.65 -8.63 -8.26
CA LEU A 330 0.28 -7.28 -8.70
C LEU A 330 -0.57 -7.30 -9.98
N GLU A 331 -0.29 -8.22 -10.90
CA GLU A 331 -1.05 -8.39 -12.14
C GLU A 331 -2.49 -8.85 -11.86
N GLN A 332 -2.67 -9.82 -10.96
CA GLN A 332 -4.01 -10.28 -10.54
C GLN A 332 -4.78 -9.15 -9.86
N TYR A 333 -4.12 -8.40 -8.97
CA TYR A 333 -4.74 -7.25 -8.32
C TYR A 333 -5.22 -6.20 -9.35
N MET A 334 -4.38 -5.86 -10.34
CA MET A 334 -4.74 -4.94 -11.42
C MET A 334 -5.91 -5.46 -12.27
N GLN A 335 -5.97 -6.76 -12.54
CA GLN A 335 -7.11 -7.37 -13.25
C GLN A 335 -8.42 -7.27 -12.47
N PHE A 336 -8.39 -7.52 -11.15
CA PHE A 336 -9.59 -7.44 -10.31
C PHE A 336 -10.09 -6.01 -10.13
N THR A 337 -9.18 -5.05 -10.00
CA THR A 337 -9.53 -3.64 -9.74
C THR A 337 -9.72 -2.81 -11.00
N GLY A 338 -9.32 -3.31 -12.17
CA GLY A 338 -9.31 -2.56 -13.43
C GLY A 338 -8.28 -1.43 -13.47
N LEU A 339 -7.36 -1.36 -12.49
CA LEU A 339 -6.32 -0.34 -12.43
C LEU A 339 -5.13 -0.70 -13.32
N THR A 340 -4.49 0.31 -13.89
CA THR A 340 -3.21 0.17 -14.59
C THR A 340 -2.05 0.59 -13.69
N ALA A 341 -0.84 0.12 -13.99
CA ALA A 341 0.36 0.55 -13.26
C ALA A 341 0.52 2.08 -13.28
N GLN A 342 0.20 2.72 -14.40
CA GLN A 342 0.27 4.18 -14.54
C GLN A 342 -0.73 4.89 -13.62
N THR A 343 -1.97 4.42 -13.58
CA THR A 343 -3.00 4.99 -12.69
C THR A 343 -2.61 4.83 -11.22
N MET A 344 -2.04 3.67 -10.85
CA MET A 344 -1.52 3.45 -9.49
C MET A 344 -0.36 4.42 -9.17
N MET A 345 0.57 4.62 -10.10
CA MET A 345 1.65 5.60 -9.94
C MET A 345 1.10 7.01 -9.71
N GLU A 346 0.11 7.45 -10.50
CA GLU A 346 -0.51 8.76 -10.34
C GLU A 346 -1.20 8.92 -8.97
N GLN A 347 -1.88 7.88 -8.50
CA GLN A 347 -2.50 7.89 -7.17
C GLN A 347 -1.48 7.95 -6.02
N LEU A 348 -0.31 7.33 -6.20
CA LEU A 348 0.77 7.35 -5.21
C LEU A 348 1.55 8.67 -5.18
N LYS A 349 1.44 9.52 -6.22
CA LYS A 349 2.22 10.77 -6.34
C LYS A 349 2.10 11.71 -5.14
N PRO A 350 0.89 12.02 -4.62
CA PRO A 350 0.77 12.93 -3.46
C PRO A 350 1.43 12.36 -2.21
N GLU A 351 1.28 11.07 -1.96
CA GLU A 351 1.90 10.41 -0.80
C GLU A 351 3.41 10.32 -0.94
N ALA A 352 3.91 10.01 -2.15
CA ALA A 352 5.34 10.01 -2.44
C ALA A 352 5.96 11.38 -2.21
N LEU A 353 5.30 12.44 -2.68
CA LEU A 353 5.75 13.82 -2.46
C LEU A 353 5.79 14.16 -0.96
N LYS A 354 4.74 13.81 -0.21
CA LYS A 354 4.69 14.04 1.25
C LYS A 354 5.82 13.30 1.96
N ARG A 355 6.11 12.05 1.61
CA ARG A 355 7.21 11.27 2.20
C ARG A 355 8.57 11.88 1.94
N ILE A 356 8.81 12.34 0.71
CA ILE A 356 10.05 13.02 0.35
C ILE A 356 10.20 14.31 1.15
N GLN A 357 9.16 15.14 1.19
CA GLN A 357 9.16 16.40 1.94
C GLN A 357 9.43 16.17 3.42
N SER A 358 8.74 15.21 4.03
CA SER A 358 8.93 14.82 5.43
C SER A 358 10.38 14.44 5.72
N ARG A 359 10.95 13.56 4.89
CA ARG A 359 12.32 13.10 5.07
C ARG A 359 13.33 14.23 4.93
N LEU A 360 13.24 15.05 3.87
CA LEU A 360 14.14 16.16 3.63
C LEU A 360 14.10 17.21 4.73
N VAL A 361 12.90 17.55 5.22
CA VAL A 361 12.72 18.49 6.33
C VAL A 361 13.32 17.95 7.61
N LEU A 362 13.07 16.69 7.95
CA LEU A 362 13.61 16.08 9.15
C LEU A 362 15.14 15.95 9.11
N GLU A 363 15.72 15.61 7.96
CA GLU A 363 17.17 15.60 7.77
C GLU A 363 17.76 17.00 7.94
N ALA A 364 17.09 18.03 7.40
CA ALA A 364 17.54 19.41 7.58
C ALA A 364 17.43 19.87 9.03
N VAL A 365 16.39 19.45 9.78
CA VAL A 365 16.27 19.75 11.22
C VAL A 365 17.35 19.01 12.00
N ALA A 366 17.61 17.74 11.71
CA ALA A 366 18.68 16.97 12.36
C ALA A 366 20.06 17.65 12.18
N ALA A 367 20.32 18.13 10.95
CA ALA A 367 21.56 18.87 10.64
C ALA A 367 21.63 20.22 11.38
N ALA A 368 20.52 20.97 11.42
CA ALA A 368 20.45 22.28 12.12
C ALA A 368 20.66 22.16 13.64
N GLU A 369 20.12 21.10 14.25
CA GLU A 369 20.23 20.81 15.69
C GLU A 369 21.48 19.95 16.01
N LYS A 370 22.27 19.57 15.00
CA LYS A 370 23.47 18.73 15.13
C LYS A 370 23.17 17.41 15.87
N MET A 371 22.10 16.76 15.44
CA MET A 371 21.70 15.47 16.02
C MET A 371 22.61 14.36 15.52
N GLU A 372 23.10 13.57 16.41
CA GLU A 372 23.94 12.41 16.10
C GLU A 372 23.32 11.14 16.67
N ALA A 373 23.47 10.05 15.96
CA ALA A 373 23.12 8.72 16.46
C ALA A 373 24.26 8.22 17.35
N THR A 374 23.97 7.96 18.62
CA THR A 374 24.96 7.35 19.53
C THR A 374 25.11 5.86 19.22
N GLU A 375 26.21 5.25 19.68
CA GLU A 375 26.38 3.80 19.53
C GLU A 375 25.28 3.03 20.29
N GLU A 376 24.78 3.56 21.41
CA GLU A 376 23.66 2.96 22.15
C GLU A 376 22.36 2.96 21.33
N ASP A 377 22.07 4.06 20.63
CA ASP A 377 20.91 4.13 19.73
C ASP A 377 21.03 3.13 18.58
N PHE A 378 22.23 3.05 18.01
CA PHE A 378 22.51 2.12 16.91
C PHE A 378 22.35 0.67 17.35
N GLU A 379 22.91 0.31 18.51
CA GLU A 379 22.77 -1.04 19.09
C GLU A 379 21.30 -1.40 19.36
N ALA A 380 20.54 -0.44 19.91
CA ALA A 380 19.11 -0.65 20.17
C ALA A 380 18.33 -0.89 18.88
N GLU A 381 18.65 -0.14 17.81
CA GLU A 381 18.01 -0.30 16.52
C GLU A 381 18.35 -1.64 15.84
N ILE A 382 19.64 -2.01 15.85
CA ILE A 382 20.07 -3.32 15.30
C ILE A 382 19.40 -4.46 16.06
N LYS A 383 19.26 -4.36 17.38
CA LYS A 383 18.56 -5.35 18.19
C LYS A 383 17.07 -5.44 17.82
N SER A 384 16.41 -4.30 17.62
CA SER A 384 15.01 -4.24 17.19
C SER A 384 14.81 -4.88 15.81
N ILE A 385 15.72 -4.61 14.87
CA ILE A 385 15.72 -5.25 13.54
C ILE A 385 15.90 -6.77 13.67
N ALA A 386 16.88 -7.21 14.50
CA ALA A 386 17.17 -8.62 14.73
C ALA A 386 15.95 -9.37 15.30
N GLU A 387 15.26 -8.76 16.30
CA GLU A 387 14.03 -9.31 16.89
C GLU A 387 12.90 -9.39 15.85
N SER A 388 12.70 -8.35 15.04
CA SER A 388 11.64 -8.29 14.02
C SER A 388 11.82 -9.36 12.93
N TYR A 389 13.05 -9.63 12.52
CA TYR A 389 13.37 -10.62 11.50
C TYR A 389 13.76 -12.00 12.09
N GLN A 390 13.70 -12.17 13.42
CA GLN A 390 14.12 -13.40 14.13
C GLN A 390 15.52 -13.84 13.74
N MET A 391 16.46 -12.89 13.66
CA MET A 391 17.85 -13.10 13.28
C MET A 391 18.78 -12.77 14.45
N GLU A 392 20.02 -13.31 14.41
CA GLU A 392 21.06 -12.90 15.34
C GLU A 392 21.61 -11.51 15.01
N VAL A 393 21.91 -10.69 16.03
CA VAL A 393 22.40 -9.32 15.90
C VAL A 393 23.66 -9.22 15.03
N ASP A 394 24.60 -10.14 15.19
CA ASP A 394 25.84 -10.17 14.42
C ASP A 394 25.60 -10.41 12.93
N LYS A 395 24.62 -11.23 12.60
CA LYS A 395 24.24 -11.51 11.22
C LYS A 395 23.55 -10.29 10.56
N VAL A 396 22.76 -9.56 11.32
CA VAL A 396 22.15 -8.28 10.83
C VAL A 396 23.25 -7.27 10.52
N ARG A 397 24.27 -7.14 11.37
CA ARG A 397 25.42 -6.26 11.13
C ARG A 397 26.20 -6.64 9.88
N GLU A 398 26.46 -7.94 9.70
CA GLU A 398 27.17 -8.45 8.52
C GLU A 398 26.41 -8.14 7.22
N LEU A 399 25.08 -8.33 7.23
CA LEU A 399 24.22 -8.04 6.08
C LEU A 399 24.10 -6.56 5.75
N LEU A 400 24.07 -5.69 6.75
CA LEU A 400 23.99 -4.23 6.55
C LEU A 400 25.29 -3.65 5.98
N GLY A 401 26.44 -4.20 6.36
CA GLY A 401 27.72 -3.64 5.96
C GLY A 401 27.91 -2.17 6.39
N GLU A 402 28.92 -1.50 5.84
CA GLU A 402 29.23 -0.10 6.22
C GLU A 402 28.15 0.90 5.71
N GLN A 403 27.65 0.70 4.50
CA GLN A 403 26.62 1.59 3.93
C GLN A 403 25.29 1.45 4.65
N GLY A 404 24.84 0.23 4.95
CA GLY A 404 23.62 0.00 5.71
C GLY A 404 23.72 0.54 7.13
N ALA A 405 24.87 0.41 7.80
CA ALA A 405 25.08 1.00 9.10
C ALA A 405 25.00 2.54 9.10
N LYS A 406 25.52 3.19 8.04
CA LYS A 406 25.39 4.63 7.85
C LYS A 406 23.92 5.03 7.68
N GLN A 407 23.18 4.30 6.83
CA GLN A 407 21.76 4.55 6.60
C GLN A 407 20.93 4.42 7.89
N VAL A 408 21.19 3.38 8.70
CA VAL A 408 20.51 3.20 10.00
C VAL A 408 20.80 4.38 10.94
N LYS A 409 22.06 4.87 11.00
CA LYS A 409 22.39 6.05 11.80
C LYS A 409 21.68 7.33 11.31
N GLU A 410 21.54 7.51 9.99
CA GLU A 410 20.77 8.61 9.40
C GLU A 410 19.28 8.50 9.76
N ASP A 411 18.68 7.32 9.67
CA ASP A 411 17.28 7.08 10.02
C ASP A 411 17.01 7.32 11.53
N ILE A 412 17.96 6.99 12.41
CA ILE A 412 17.91 7.33 13.83
C ILE A 412 17.91 8.87 14.03
N CYS A 413 18.75 9.59 13.30
CA CYS A 413 18.78 11.06 13.38
C CYS A 413 17.46 11.68 12.90
N VAL A 414 16.88 11.14 11.84
CA VAL A 414 15.56 11.57 11.31
C VAL A 414 14.47 11.35 12.36
N ARG A 415 14.45 10.18 13.02
CA ARG A 415 13.49 9.89 14.10
C ARG A 415 13.67 10.84 15.28
N LYS A 416 14.91 11.06 15.75
CA LYS A 416 15.20 12.05 16.80
C LYS A 416 14.72 13.45 16.42
N ALA A 417 14.84 13.85 15.15
CA ALA A 417 14.35 15.13 14.67
C ALA A 417 12.81 15.19 14.68
N ALA A 418 12.12 14.12 14.33
CA ALA A 418 10.67 14.03 14.44
C ALA A 418 10.20 14.19 15.89
N ASP A 419 10.78 13.41 16.82
CA ASP A 419 10.47 13.51 18.25
C ASP A 419 10.73 14.95 18.76
N PHE A 420 11.85 15.54 18.36
CA PHE A 420 12.21 16.90 18.77
C PHE A 420 11.20 17.95 18.33
N ILE A 421 10.72 17.93 17.08
CA ILE A 421 9.72 18.90 16.61
C ILE A 421 8.37 18.70 17.27
N VAL A 422 7.97 17.44 17.54
CA VAL A 422 6.72 17.08 18.22
C VAL A 422 6.74 17.52 19.68
N ASP A 423 7.86 17.33 20.39
CA ASP A 423 8.04 17.73 21.79
C ASP A 423 8.04 19.26 21.95
N ASN A 424 8.58 19.97 20.95
CA ASN A 424 8.59 21.43 20.93
C ASN A 424 7.30 22.04 20.38
N ALA A 425 6.34 21.24 19.90
CA ALA A 425 5.07 21.73 19.37
C ALA A 425 4.17 22.28 20.51
N LYS A 426 3.40 23.31 20.21
CA LYS A 426 2.44 23.92 21.12
C LYS A 426 1.03 23.52 20.75
N GLU A 427 0.35 22.82 21.66
CA GLU A 427 -1.06 22.51 21.49
C GLU A 427 -1.92 23.77 21.71
N ALA A 428 -2.68 24.14 20.72
CA ALA A 428 -3.72 25.17 20.81
C ALA A 428 -5.07 24.48 21.05
N LYS A 429 -5.96 25.09 21.83
CA LYS A 429 -7.34 24.61 21.89
C LYS A 429 -7.92 24.65 20.47
N ALA A 430 -8.49 23.54 20.02
CA ALA A 430 -9.16 23.47 18.73
C ALA A 430 -10.14 24.63 18.59
N ALA A 431 -9.90 25.48 17.60
CA ALA A 431 -10.88 26.49 17.23
C ALA A 431 -12.10 25.74 16.69
N ALA A 432 -13.23 25.87 17.37
CA ALA A 432 -14.49 25.25 16.95
C ALA A 432 -14.69 25.50 15.45
N LYS A 433 -14.59 24.46 14.61
CA LYS A 433 -14.90 24.53 13.19
C LYS A 433 -16.32 25.09 13.09
N LYS A 434 -16.44 26.34 12.65
CA LYS A 434 -17.71 26.87 12.17
C LYS A 434 -18.12 25.99 11.00
N THR A 435 -18.99 25.04 11.26
CA THR A 435 -19.75 24.33 10.23
C THR A 435 -20.48 25.40 9.42
N THR A 436 -19.95 25.70 8.26
CA THR A 436 -20.61 26.55 7.28
C THR A 436 -21.89 25.83 6.86
N LYS A 437 -22.99 26.39 7.37
CA LYS A 437 -24.38 26.11 7.02
C LYS A 437 -24.58 26.39 5.53
N LYS A 438 -24.15 25.48 4.65
CA LYS A 438 -24.28 25.61 3.19
C LYS A 438 -24.85 24.35 2.52
N GLU A 439 -25.43 23.44 3.31
CA GLU A 439 -26.12 22.23 2.79
C GLU A 439 -27.60 22.16 3.17
N LYS A 440 -28.28 23.32 3.35
CA LYS A 440 -29.74 23.35 3.54
C LYS A 440 -30.42 24.44 2.69
N ALA A 441 -29.99 24.56 1.43
CA ALA A 441 -30.65 25.50 0.49
C ALA A 441 -30.82 24.87 -0.91
N ALA A 442 -31.01 23.54 -0.97
CA ALA A 442 -31.32 22.87 -2.24
C ALA A 442 -32.59 21.99 -2.20
N GLU A 443 -33.41 22.15 -1.14
CA GLU A 443 -34.73 21.48 -1.06
C GLU A 443 -35.80 22.47 -0.73
N GLU A 444 -36.04 23.46 -1.59
CA GLU A 444 -37.26 24.20 -1.69
C GLU A 444 -37.32 24.87 -3.08
N LYS A 445 -37.89 24.18 -4.04
CA LYS A 445 -38.50 24.80 -5.19
C LYS A 445 -39.99 24.57 -5.11
N PRO A 446 -40.82 25.62 -5.07
CA PRO A 446 -42.26 25.49 -5.24
C PRO A 446 -42.61 25.26 -6.70
N GLU A 447 -43.60 24.39 -6.92
CA GLU A 447 -44.46 24.39 -8.09
C GLU A 447 -45.02 25.80 -8.30
N GLU A 448 -45.00 26.28 -9.54
CA GLU A 448 -46.09 26.97 -10.24
C GLU A 448 -45.56 27.62 -11.53
N ALA A 449 -46.06 27.13 -12.61
CA ALA A 449 -46.69 27.68 -13.82
C ALA A 449 -46.30 26.92 -15.08
#